data_c504e14d916fcee7cf25672cfcc35db9
#
_entry.id   c504e14d916fcee7cf25672cfcc35db9
#
_cell.length_a   1.000
_cell.length_b   1.000
_cell.length_c   1.000
_cell.angle_alpha   90.00
_cell.angle_beta   90.00
_cell.angle_gamma   90.00
#
_symmetry.space_group_name_H-M   'P 1'
#
loop_
_entity.id
_entity.type
_entity.pdbx_description
1 polymer ?
#
loop_
_entity_poly.entity_id
_entity_poly.type
_entity_poly.pdbx_seq_one_letter_code
_entity_poly.pdbx_strand_id
1 'polypeptide(L)'
;MKNKLYSVETKIKIEFYDVDSMKIVYHGNYVKFLEVGRCALLDKIGYNYNEMEKDGYSFPITKLNVKYIRSLVFGETAIVKTSVVEYENMLKLQYEIFKEDGTLATTAETCQMAIRMKDMETMFVCPERMIKKFRSAIGGN
;
A
#
# COMPACT_ATOMS: atom_id res chain seq x y z
N MET A 1 -9.87 9.66 -11.76
CA MET A 1 -9.32 8.46 -11.09
C MET A 1 -8.37 7.73 -12.03
N LYS A 2 -7.17 7.42 -11.55
CA LYS A 2 -6.20 6.73 -12.38
C LYS A 2 -6.53 5.24 -12.50
N ASN A 3 -6.16 4.63 -13.62
CA ASN A 3 -6.37 3.21 -13.83
C ASN A 3 -5.50 2.38 -12.89
N LYS A 4 -6.10 1.35 -12.32
CA LYS A 4 -5.38 0.37 -11.50
C LYS A 4 -4.66 -0.59 -12.45
N LEU A 5 -3.33 -0.57 -12.40
CA LEU A 5 -2.50 -1.35 -13.32
C LEU A 5 -2.27 -2.78 -12.84
N TYR A 6 -2.21 -2.96 -11.53
CA TYR A 6 -1.98 -4.26 -10.90
C TYR A 6 -2.47 -4.19 -9.47
N SER A 7 -3.12 -5.25 -8.98
CA SER A 7 -3.74 -5.26 -7.65
C SER A 7 -3.43 -6.55 -6.91
N VAL A 8 -3.32 -6.44 -5.59
CA VAL A 8 -3.14 -7.57 -4.69
C VAL A 8 -4.12 -7.42 -3.54
N GLU A 9 -4.74 -8.52 -3.12
CA GLU A 9 -5.63 -8.54 -1.97
C GLU A 9 -4.97 -9.24 -0.80
N THR A 10 -5.18 -8.71 0.39
CA THR A 10 -4.65 -9.25 1.64
C THR A 10 -5.76 -9.23 2.68
N LYS A 11 -5.92 -10.34 3.41
CA LYS A 11 -6.89 -10.40 4.51
C LYS A 11 -6.22 -9.99 5.80
N ILE A 12 -6.94 -9.19 6.59
CA ILE A 12 -6.49 -8.75 7.91
C ILE A 12 -7.62 -9.02 8.89
N LYS A 13 -7.30 -9.72 9.97
CA LYS A 13 -8.24 -9.90 11.07
C LYS A 13 -8.14 -8.71 12.01
N ILE A 14 -9.29 -8.11 12.35
CA ILE A 14 -9.34 -7.01 13.31
C ILE A 14 -9.21 -7.58 14.71
N GLU A 15 -8.10 -7.27 15.39
CA GLU A 15 -7.77 -7.79 16.70
C GLU A 15 -8.17 -6.81 17.79
N PHE A 16 -8.16 -7.30 19.04
CA PHE A 16 -8.53 -6.47 20.18
C PHE A 16 -7.63 -5.23 20.32
N TYR A 17 -6.35 -5.36 19.99
CA TYR A 17 -5.41 -4.23 20.08
C TYR A 17 -5.57 -3.21 18.94
N ASP A 18 -6.43 -3.48 17.96
CA ASP A 18 -6.70 -2.54 16.87
C ASP A 18 -7.83 -1.57 17.19
N VAL A 19 -8.63 -1.87 18.22
CA VAL A 19 -9.89 -1.16 18.47
C VAL A 19 -9.80 -0.29 19.73
N ASP A 20 -10.68 0.71 19.79
CA ASP A 20 -10.85 1.58 20.94
C ASP A 20 -11.90 0.99 21.92
N SER A 21 -12.29 1.77 22.94
CA SER A 21 -13.24 1.35 23.93
C SER A 21 -14.62 1.02 23.37
N MET A 22 -14.95 1.50 22.19
CA MET A 22 -16.21 1.22 21.49
C MET A 22 -16.11 -0.01 20.57
N LYS A 23 -14.98 -0.69 20.59
CA LYS A 23 -14.67 -1.85 19.75
C LYS A 23 -14.64 -1.54 18.25
N ILE A 24 -14.40 -0.28 17.92
CA ILE A 24 -14.22 0.21 16.56
C ILE A 24 -12.73 0.44 16.33
N VAL A 25 -12.23 0.09 15.15
CA VAL A 25 -10.82 0.31 14.82
C VAL A 25 -10.46 1.78 15.00
N TYR A 26 -9.43 2.03 15.80
CA TYR A 26 -8.91 3.37 15.99
C TYR A 26 -8.39 3.89 14.63
N HIS A 27 -8.79 5.12 14.27
CA HIS A 27 -8.50 5.63 12.91
C HIS A 27 -7.02 5.61 12.55
N GLY A 28 -6.12 5.80 13.51
CA GLY A 28 -4.67 5.74 13.25
C GLY A 28 -4.16 4.39 12.81
N ASN A 29 -4.88 3.31 13.15
CA ASN A 29 -4.47 1.96 12.78
C ASN A 29 -4.68 1.63 11.31
N TYR A 30 -5.49 2.43 10.59
CA TYR A 30 -5.69 2.22 9.16
C TYR A 30 -4.38 2.36 8.38
N VAL A 31 -3.49 3.24 8.82
CA VAL A 31 -2.16 3.40 8.18
C VAL A 31 -1.40 2.07 8.22
N LYS A 32 -1.48 1.36 9.35
CA LYS A 32 -0.85 0.04 9.48
C LYS A 32 -1.44 -0.96 8.48
N PHE A 33 -2.75 -0.93 8.29
CA PHE A 33 -3.42 -1.82 7.34
C PHE A 33 -2.98 -1.53 5.90
N LEU A 34 -2.81 -0.24 5.57
CA LEU A 34 -2.29 0.15 4.27
C LEU A 34 -0.86 -0.37 4.07
N GLU A 35 -0.03 -0.32 5.11
CA GLU A 35 1.33 -0.86 5.03
C GLU A 35 1.32 -2.37 4.78
N VAL A 36 0.43 -3.10 5.44
CA VAL A 36 0.30 -4.55 5.19
C VAL A 36 -0.04 -4.81 3.73
N GLY A 37 -0.99 -4.05 3.18
CA GLY A 37 -1.36 -4.18 1.77
C GLY A 37 -0.22 -3.83 0.83
N ARG A 38 0.49 -2.74 1.13
CA ARG A 38 1.64 -2.30 0.32
C ARG A 38 2.76 -3.34 0.33
N CYS A 39 3.10 -3.87 1.49
CA CYS A 39 4.12 -4.91 1.60
C CYS A 39 3.72 -6.16 0.81
N ALA A 40 2.47 -6.55 0.86
CA ALA A 40 1.98 -7.71 0.09
C ALA A 40 2.12 -7.47 -1.42
N LEU A 41 1.81 -6.27 -1.90
CA LEU A 41 1.96 -5.91 -3.30
C LEU A 41 3.44 -5.95 -3.71
N LEU A 42 4.31 -5.33 -2.94
CA LEU A 42 5.74 -5.26 -3.25
C LEU A 42 6.40 -6.64 -3.18
N ASP A 43 5.99 -7.48 -2.23
CA ASP A 43 6.47 -8.88 -2.18
C ASP A 43 6.04 -9.64 -3.41
N LYS A 44 4.80 -9.45 -3.84
CA LYS A 44 4.25 -10.16 -5.00
C LYS A 44 5.00 -9.84 -6.28
N ILE A 45 5.39 -8.59 -6.49
CA ILE A 45 6.15 -8.21 -7.69
C ILE A 45 7.65 -8.50 -7.56
N GLY A 46 8.12 -8.85 -6.37
CA GLY A 46 9.53 -9.17 -6.13
C GLY A 46 10.43 -7.96 -5.90
N TYR A 47 9.87 -6.85 -5.43
CA TYR A 47 10.66 -5.66 -5.12
C TYR A 47 10.21 -5.05 -3.79
N ASN A 48 10.50 -5.77 -2.70
CA ASN A 48 10.16 -5.31 -1.35
C ASN A 48 11.20 -4.32 -0.82
N TYR A 49 11.03 -3.89 0.42
CA TYR A 49 11.93 -2.89 1.03
C TYR A 49 13.38 -3.36 1.13
N ASN A 50 13.61 -4.67 1.30
CA ASN A 50 14.97 -5.22 1.28
C ASN A 50 15.63 -5.04 -0.09
N GLU A 51 14.87 -5.21 -1.16
CA GLU A 51 15.39 -5.01 -2.52
C GLU A 51 15.65 -3.52 -2.80
N MET A 52 14.79 -2.64 -2.30
CA MET A 52 15.01 -1.19 -2.40
C MET A 52 16.33 -0.80 -1.73
N GLU A 53 16.56 -1.31 -0.52
CA GLU A 53 17.78 -1.04 0.23
C GLU A 53 19.02 -1.56 -0.49
N LYS A 54 18.96 -2.75 -1.06
CA LYS A 54 20.06 -3.30 -1.86
C LYS A 54 20.44 -2.40 -3.02
N ASP A 55 19.43 -1.77 -3.64
CA ASP A 55 19.65 -0.86 -4.76
C ASP A 55 20.07 0.54 -4.30
N GLY A 56 20.10 0.78 -2.99
CA GLY A 56 20.53 2.05 -2.43
C GLY A 56 19.45 3.12 -2.35
N TYR A 57 18.18 2.71 -2.27
CA TYR A 57 17.04 3.66 -2.21
C TYR A 57 16.20 3.43 -0.99
N SER A 58 15.58 4.53 -0.51
CA SER A 58 14.47 4.48 0.43
C SER A 58 13.27 5.17 -0.22
N PHE A 59 12.07 4.82 0.25
CA PHE A 59 10.83 5.31 -0.32
C PHE A 59 9.91 5.87 0.76
N PRO A 60 10.22 7.06 1.29
CA PRO A 60 9.33 7.66 2.28
C PRO A 60 7.98 8.02 1.69
N ILE A 61 6.96 7.99 2.54
CA ILE A 61 5.63 8.45 2.16
C ILE A 61 5.67 9.97 2.03
N THR A 62 5.30 10.48 0.87
CA THR A 62 5.23 11.92 0.61
C THR A 62 3.81 12.44 0.65
N LYS A 63 2.82 11.55 0.51
CA LYS A 63 1.42 11.91 0.57
C LYS A 63 0.62 10.72 1.07
N LEU A 64 -0.30 10.99 1.99
CA LEU A 64 -1.21 10.00 2.54
C LEU A 64 -2.61 10.60 2.59
N ASN A 65 -3.58 9.89 2.01
CA ASN A 65 -4.97 10.31 1.99
C ASN A 65 -5.83 9.13 2.39
N VAL A 66 -6.70 9.29 3.37
CA VAL A 66 -7.59 8.22 3.83
C VAL A 66 -9.00 8.77 3.93
N LYS A 67 -9.95 8.05 3.36
CA LYS A 67 -11.36 8.36 3.47
C LYS A 67 -12.05 7.23 4.23
N TYR A 68 -12.58 7.54 5.40
CA TYR A 68 -13.28 6.58 6.25
C TYR A 68 -14.76 6.60 5.87
N ILE A 69 -15.28 5.47 5.42
CA ILE A 69 -16.66 5.35 4.95
C ILE A 69 -17.51 4.58 5.95
N ARG A 70 -16.99 3.43 6.43
CA ARG A 70 -17.65 2.60 7.42
C ARG A 70 -16.62 2.11 8.42
N SER A 71 -17.04 1.98 9.68
CA SER A 71 -16.14 1.50 10.73
C SER A 71 -15.90 0.01 10.60
N LEU A 72 -14.65 -0.38 10.80
CA LEU A 72 -14.29 -1.78 11.01
C LEU A 72 -14.38 -2.06 12.51
N VAL A 73 -14.87 -3.24 12.89
CA VAL A 73 -15.09 -3.59 14.28
C VAL A 73 -14.31 -4.83 14.68
N PHE A 74 -14.12 -4.98 15.98
CA PHE A 74 -13.42 -6.12 16.55
C PHE A 74 -14.02 -7.44 16.07
N GLY A 75 -13.16 -8.35 15.67
CA GLY A 75 -13.55 -9.70 15.24
C GLY A 75 -13.86 -9.83 13.75
N GLU A 76 -14.02 -8.71 13.05
CA GLU A 76 -14.22 -8.76 11.59
C GLU A 76 -12.92 -9.12 10.87
N THR A 77 -13.05 -9.66 9.66
CA THR A 77 -11.94 -9.80 8.73
C THR A 77 -12.11 -8.72 7.65
N ALA A 78 -11.07 -7.94 7.44
CA ALA A 78 -11.03 -6.94 6.39
C ALA A 78 -10.21 -7.44 5.22
N ILE A 79 -10.57 -7.03 4.02
CA ILE A 79 -9.84 -7.35 2.80
C ILE A 79 -9.25 -6.04 2.29
N VAL A 80 -7.92 -5.96 2.25
CA VAL A 80 -7.21 -4.79 1.75
C VAL A 80 -6.80 -5.07 0.32
N LYS A 81 -7.40 -4.33 -0.61
CA LYS A 81 -7.02 -4.40 -2.03
C LYS A 81 -6.09 -3.23 -2.32
N THR A 82 -4.86 -3.53 -2.65
CA THR A 82 -3.83 -2.54 -2.95
C THR A 82 -3.54 -2.57 -4.44
N SER A 83 -3.60 -1.41 -5.07
CA SER A 83 -3.44 -1.30 -6.52
C SER A 83 -2.36 -0.27 -6.85
N VAL A 84 -1.45 -0.61 -7.77
CA VAL A 84 -0.51 0.37 -8.28
C VAL A 84 -1.16 1.15 -9.41
N VAL A 85 -1.00 2.48 -9.39
CA VAL A 85 -1.51 3.37 -10.44
C VAL A 85 -0.40 4.16 -11.11
N GLU A 86 0.77 4.25 -10.47
CA GLU A 86 1.96 4.84 -11.07
C GLU A 86 3.20 4.23 -10.43
N TYR A 87 4.23 3.94 -11.23
CA TYR A 87 5.46 3.30 -10.76
C TYR A 87 6.73 3.80 -11.48
N GLU A 88 6.61 4.77 -12.38
CA GLU A 88 7.77 5.25 -13.14
C GLU A 88 8.44 6.47 -12.52
N ASN A 89 7.67 7.50 -12.20
CA ASN A 89 8.20 8.74 -11.59
C ASN A 89 8.10 8.71 -10.07
N MET A 90 7.08 8.04 -9.57
CA MET A 90 6.85 7.84 -8.14
C MET A 90 6.08 6.54 -8.00
N LEU A 91 6.00 6.04 -6.78
CA LEU A 91 5.14 4.90 -6.48
C LEU A 91 3.84 5.44 -5.90
N LYS A 92 2.77 5.33 -6.67
CA LYS A 92 1.45 5.76 -6.24
C LYS A 92 0.54 4.56 -6.16
N LEU A 93 0.00 4.34 -4.97
CA LEU A 93 -0.88 3.22 -4.68
C LEU A 93 -2.25 3.71 -4.25
N GLN A 94 -3.28 2.99 -4.67
CA GLN A 94 -4.64 3.18 -4.19
C GLN A 94 -5.05 1.95 -3.41
N TYR A 95 -5.84 2.17 -2.35
CA TYR A 95 -6.26 1.10 -1.46
C TYR A 95 -7.77 1.14 -1.31
N GLU A 96 -8.35 -0.04 -1.25
CA GLU A 96 -9.76 -0.23 -0.90
C GLU A 96 -9.80 -1.28 0.20
N ILE A 97 -10.45 -0.96 1.31
CA ILE A 97 -10.63 -1.91 2.41
C ILE A 97 -12.08 -2.30 2.45
N PHE A 98 -12.35 -3.59 2.31
CA PHE A 98 -13.68 -4.16 2.27
C PHE A 98 -13.94 -5.00 3.51
N LYS A 99 -15.21 -5.04 3.93
CA LYS A 99 -15.67 -6.07 4.87
C LYS A 99 -15.88 -7.37 4.09
N GLU A 100 -15.99 -8.49 4.79
CA GLU A 100 -16.18 -9.79 4.15
C GLU A 100 -17.45 -9.87 3.29
N ASP A 101 -18.47 -9.09 3.63
CA ASP A 101 -19.72 -9.05 2.85
C ASP A 101 -19.61 -8.21 1.57
N GLY A 102 -18.42 -7.66 1.29
CA GLY A 102 -18.18 -6.82 0.12
C GLY A 102 -18.43 -5.34 0.34
N THR A 103 -18.86 -4.93 1.54
CA THR A 103 -19.09 -3.52 1.85
C THR A 103 -17.75 -2.76 1.86
N LEU A 104 -17.67 -1.66 1.11
CA LEU A 104 -16.49 -0.80 1.10
C LEU A 104 -16.45 0.01 2.40
N ALA A 105 -15.40 -0.18 3.17
CA ALA A 105 -15.23 0.51 4.46
C ALA A 105 -14.30 1.71 4.36
N THR A 106 -13.27 1.66 3.52
CA THR A 106 -12.25 2.69 3.47
C THR A 106 -11.63 2.75 2.08
N THR A 107 -11.32 3.96 1.62
CA THR A 107 -10.45 4.16 0.46
C THR A 107 -9.26 4.99 0.89
N ALA A 108 -8.13 4.79 0.23
CA ALA A 108 -6.91 5.53 0.56
C ALA A 108 -5.98 5.62 -0.64
N GLU A 109 -5.02 6.52 -0.51
CA GLU A 109 -3.99 6.71 -1.53
C GLU A 109 -2.69 7.06 -0.82
N THR A 110 -1.57 6.49 -1.29
CA THR A 110 -0.24 6.89 -0.84
C THR A 110 0.63 7.20 -2.04
N CYS A 111 1.54 8.16 -1.85
CA CYS A 111 2.60 8.44 -2.80
C CYS A 111 3.93 8.28 -2.08
N GLN A 112 4.89 7.67 -2.75
CA GLN A 112 6.26 7.52 -2.27
C GLN A 112 7.20 7.94 -3.39
N MET A 113 8.25 8.68 -3.04
CA MET A 113 9.30 9.04 -3.99
C MET A 113 10.61 8.38 -3.57
N ALA A 114 11.38 7.94 -4.54
CA ALA A 114 12.68 7.33 -4.26
C ALA A 114 13.66 8.39 -3.76
N ILE A 115 14.40 8.06 -2.71
CA ILE A 115 15.53 8.85 -2.23
C ILE A 115 16.77 8.00 -2.39
N ARG A 116 17.77 8.52 -3.10
CA ARG A 116 19.06 7.85 -3.23
C ARG A 116 19.83 8.04 -1.93
N MET A 117 20.12 6.94 -1.26
CA MET A 117 20.62 7.00 0.12
C MET A 117 22.04 7.54 0.24
N LYS A 118 22.88 7.35 -0.78
CA LYS A 118 24.28 7.78 -0.68
C LYS A 118 24.44 9.30 -0.54
N ASP A 119 23.52 10.08 -1.07
CA ASP A 119 23.57 11.55 -1.01
C ASP A 119 22.23 12.17 -0.58
N MET A 120 21.24 11.33 -0.26
CA MET A 120 19.90 11.74 0.20
C MET A 120 19.17 12.62 -0.82
N GLU A 121 19.45 12.39 -2.10
CA GLU A 121 18.77 13.13 -3.18
C GLU A 121 17.42 12.50 -3.52
N THR A 122 16.41 13.35 -3.65
CA THR A 122 15.09 12.90 -4.13
C THR A 122 15.18 12.63 -5.63
N MET A 123 14.77 11.44 -6.02
CA MET A 123 14.75 11.02 -7.40
C MET A 123 13.35 11.21 -7.97
N PHE A 124 13.26 11.77 -9.18
CA PHE A 124 11.97 11.95 -9.86
C PHE A 124 11.69 10.83 -10.85
N VAL A 125 12.47 9.76 -10.76
CA VAL A 125 12.32 8.51 -11.51
C VAL A 125 12.57 7.38 -10.54
N CYS A 126 11.73 6.36 -10.58
CA CYS A 126 11.90 5.17 -9.75
C CYS A 126 13.08 4.33 -10.24
N PRO A 127 13.69 3.50 -9.37
CA PRO A 127 14.77 2.62 -9.78
C PRO A 127 14.35 1.73 -10.94
N GLU A 128 15.26 1.50 -11.86
CA GLU A 128 14.98 0.71 -13.06
C GLU A 128 14.52 -0.70 -12.73
N ARG A 129 15.12 -1.34 -11.72
CA ARG A 129 14.72 -2.68 -11.30
C ARG A 129 13.26 -2.73 -10.81
N MET A 130 12.83 -1.70 -10.09
CA MET A 130 11.42 -1.60 -9.65
C MET A 130 10.50 -1.47 -10.85
N ILE A 131 10.84 -0.59 -11.79
CA ILE A 131 10.05 -0.37 -13.00
C ILE A 131 9.90 -1.68 -13.77
N LYS A 132 11.00 -2.42 -13.95
CA LYS A 132 10.98 -3.70 -14.65
C LYS A 132 10.11 -4.73 -13.95
N LYS A 133 10.16 -4.78 -12.63
CA LYS A 133 9.35 -5.72 -11.85
C LYS A 133 7.87 -5.41 -12.00
N PHE A 134 7.48 -4.14 -11.95
CA PHE A 134 6.09 -3.76 -12.17
C PHE A 134 5.64 -4.06 -13.59
N ARG A 135 6.46 -3.76 -14.59
CA ARG A 135 6.12 -4.06 -15.98
C ARG A 135 5.89 -5.56 -16.20
N SER A 136 6.74 -6.38 -15.61
CA SER A 136 6.60 -7.83 -15.69
C SER A 136 5.29 -8.30 -15.06
N ALA A 137 4.96 -7.80 -13.87
CA ALA A 137 3.73 -8.16 -13.17
C ALA A 137 2.50 -7.72 -13.97
N ILE A 138 2.50 -6.49 -14.48
CA ILE A 138 1.38 -5.91 -15.24
C ILE A 138 1.20 -6.68 -16.57
N GLY A 139 2.29 -7.11 -17.18
CA GLY A 139 2.25 -7.90 -18.43
C GLY A 139 1.74 -9.31 -18.25
N GLY A 140 1.46 -9.75 -17.02
CA GLY A 140 0.88 -11.06 -16.76
C GLY A 140 1.88 -12.20 -16.71
N ASN A 141 3.14 -11.89 -16.54
CA ASN A 141 4.20 -12.90 -16.46
C ASN A 141 4.70 -13.10 -15.04
#